data_46afa8faf7276d9ca85586e417c5a251
#
_entry.id   46afa8faf7276d9ca85586e417c5a251
#
_cell.length_a   1.000
_cell.length_b   1.000
_cell.length_c   1.000
_cell.angle_alpha   90.00
_cell.angle_beta   90.00
_cell.angle_gamma   90.00
#
_symmetry.space_group_name_H-M   'P 1'
#
loop_
_entity.id
_entity.type
_entity.pdbx_description
1 polymer ?
#
loop_
_entity_poly.entity_id
_entity_poly.type
_entity_poly.pdbx_seq_one_letter_code
_entity_poly.pdbx_strand_id
1 'polypeptide(L)'
;MEKIYLSDSGPKVSPAVYGFYRWNGSYVNEDKMEKIINLCLELDINTFDHGDTYGDYTCEEIFGNVFKRSGIKRESIVLFTKCGINIPHSARPDYRVKHYDTSREHITNSVENSLRNLRTDYIDVFLLNQLDPLSNLEETALTLEKLKDSGKIKNVGVVNFSVFQHQLLSSYLRIPIVTNHIELNLLNTSAFDNGQVDYIKQNICDH
;
A
#
# COMPACT_ATOMS: atom_id res chain seq x y z
N MET A 1 7.26 7.47 -19.88
CA MET A 1 8.28 7.13 -18.85
C MET A 1 8.50 5.62 -18.87
N GLU A 2 9.75 5.13 -18.89
CA GLU A 2 9.98 3.68 -18.89
C GLU A 2 9.56 3.07 -17.55
N LYS A 3 8.75 2.02 -17.60
CA LYS A 3 8.27 1.32 -16.40
C LYS A 3 9.33 0.33 -15.91
N ILE A 4 9.50 0.25 -14.60
CA ILE A 4 10.45 -0.64 -13.92
C ILE A 4 9.73 -1.77 -13.19
N TYR A 5 10.38 -2.91 -13.03
CA TYR A 5 9.89 -3.95 -12.13
C TYR A 5 10.16 -3.54 -10.69
N LEU A 6 9.18 -3.71 -9.82
CA LEU A 6 9.30 -3.38 -8.39
C LEU A 6 10.26 -4.36 -7.69
N SER A 7 10.28 -5.59 -8.15
CA SER A 7 11.23 -6.66 -7.81
C SER A 7 11.10 -7.76 -8.86
N ASP A 8 11.92 -8.82 -8.81
CA ASP A 8 11.87 -9.95 -9.75
C ASP A 8 10.50 -10.61 -9.87
N SER A 9 9.76 -10.63 -8.78
CA SER A 9 8.39 -11.20 -8.71
C SER A 9 7.29 -10.15 -8.62
N GLY A 10 7.65 -8.87 -8.58
CA GLY A 10 6.72 -7.75 -8.42
C GLY A 10 6.13 -7.24 -9.73
N PRO A 11 5.13 -6.36 -9.64
CA PRO A 11 4.53 -5.74 -10.81
C PRO A 11 5.46 -4.73 -11.48
N LYS A 12 5.18 -4.45 -12.75
CA LYS A 12 5.79 -3.35 -13.49
C LYS A 12 5.09 -2.04 -13.11
N VAL A 13 5.84 -1.07 -12.62
CA VAL A 13 5.34 0.22 -12.08
C VAL A 13 5.96 1.40 -12.80
N SER A 14 5.29 2.56 -12.78
CA SER A 14 5.96 3.82 -13.15
C SER A 14 7.02 4.18 -12.11
N PRO A 15 8.20 4.69 -12.50
CA PRO A 15 9.26 5.09 -11.56
C PRO A 15 8.81 6.17 -10.55
N ALA A 16 7.87 7.03 -10.98
CA ALA A 16 7.16 7.94 -10.10
C ALA A 16 5.80 7.33 -9.73
N VAL A 17 5.46 7.39 -8.45
CA VAL A 17 4.19 6.91 -7.90
C VAL A 17 3.44 8.10 -7.33
N TYR A 18 2.14 8.24 -7.68
CA TYR A 18 1.34 9.29 -7.10
C TYR A 18 0.71 8.82 -5.78
N GLY A 19 1.14 9.43 -4.66
CA GLY A 19 0.65 9.11 -3.31
C GLY A 19 -0.43 10.07 -2.82
N PHE A 20 -1.50 9.52 -2.24
CA PHE A 20 -2.62 10.31 -1.71
C PHE A 20 -2.51 10.62 -0.21
N TYR A 21 -1.35 10.40 0.41
CA TYR A 21 -1.15 10.56 1.86
C TYR A 21 -1.56 11.93 2.41
N ARG A 22 -1.35 13.01 1.63
CA ARG A 22 -1.65 14.39 2.07
C ARG A 22 -3.01 14.92 1.59
N TRP A 23 -3.84 14.04 1.04
CA TRP A 23 -5.19 14.39 0.65
C TRP A 23 -6.10 14.33 1.88
N ASN A 24 -6.40 15.50 2.48
CA ASN A 24 -7.21 15.62 3.67
C ASN A 24 -8.15 16.82 3.59
N GLY A 25 -9.22 16.78 4.39
CA GLY A 25 -10.18 17.87 4.55
C GLY A 25 -10.85 18.32 3.25
N SER A 26 -11.11 19.61 3.11
CA SER A 26 -11.81 20.22 1.97
C SER A 26 -11.10 20.14 0.62
N TYR A 27 -9.85 19.66 0.61
CA TYR A 27 -9.08 19.47 -0.63
C TYR A 27 -9.45 18.18 -1.37
N VAL A 28 -10.15 17.26 -0.71
CA VAL A 28 -10.52 15.96 -1.29
C VAL A 28 -11.89 16.07 -1.94
N ASN A 29 -11.92 16.20 -3.26
CA ASN A 29 -13.15 16.14 -4.03
C ASN A 29 -12.93 15.41 -5.36
N GLU A 30 -14.01 14.93 -5.96
CA GLU A 30 -13.96 14.11 -7.18
C GLU A 30 -13.38 14.86 -8.38
N ASP A 31 -13.70 16.15 -8.57
CA ASP A 31 -13.21 16.91 -9.72
C ASP A 31 -11.69 17.08 -9.69
N LYS A 32 -11.14 17.33 -8.50
CA LYS A 32 -9.69 17.41 -8.32
C LYS A 32 -9.03 16.05 -8.48
N MET A 33 -9.65 15.00 -7.96
CA MET A 33 -9.17 13.63 -8.12
C MET A 33 -9.08 13.24 -9.59
N GLU A 34 -10.12 13.53 -10.38
CA GLU A 34 -10.18 13.25 -11.81
C GLU A 34 -9.08 13.99 -12.59
N LYS A 35 -8.88 15.29 -12.31
CA LYS A 35 -7.81 16.08 -12.92
C LYS A 35 -6.43 15.49 -12.63
N ILE A 36 -6.19 15.05 -11.40
CA ILE A 36 -4.90 14.46 -11.01
C ILE A 36 -4.68 13.11 -11.67
N ILE A 37 -5.70 12.24 -11.69
CA ILE A 37 -5.59 10.93 -12.35
C ILE A 37 -5.25 11.12 -13.83
N ASN A 38 -5.98 12.00 -14.54
CA ASN A 38 -5.74 12.28 -15.94
C ASN A 38 -4.33 12.84 -16.18
N LEU A 39 -3.91 13.83 -15.38
CA LEU A 39 -2.56 14.40 -15.48
C LEU A 39 -1.47 13.34 -15.24
N CYS A 40 -1.64 12.47 -14.25
CA CYS A 40 -0.71 11.37 -14.00
C CYS A 40 -0.58 10.46 -15.24
N LEU A 41 -1.71 10.06 -15.83
CA LEU A 41 -1.71 9.19 -17.01
C LEU A 41 -1.10 9.87 -18.24
N GLU A 42 -1.35 11.18 -18.45
CA GLU A 42 -0.70 11.98 -19.49
C GLU A 42 0.83 12.03 -19.34
N LEU A 43 1.33 11.97 -18.11
CA LEU A 43 2.75 11.93 -17.77
C LEU A 43 3.33 10.51 -17.68
N ASP A 44 2.59 9.48 -18.14
CA ASP A 44 2.95 8.06 -18.00
C ASP A 44 3.09 7.54 -16.54
N ILE A 45 2.53 8.28 -15.57
CA ILE A 45 2.43 7.83 -14.18
C ILE A 45 1.14 7.03 -14.04
N ASN A 46 1.26 5.71 -13.94
CA ASN A 46 0.12 4.82 -13.82
C ASN A 46 0.03 4.09 -12.49
N THR A 47 0.90 4.41 -11.54
CA THR A 47 0.95 3.79 -10.22
C THR A 47 0.44 4.77 -9.17
N PHE A 48 -0.60 4.35 -8.43
CA PHE A 48 -1.30 5.16 -7.44
C PHE A 48 -1.19 4.50 -6.07
N ASP A 49 -0.76 5.27 -5.07
CA ASP A 49 -0.54 4.80 -3.71
C ASP A 49 -1.59 5.35 -2.75
N HIS A 50 -2.38 4.44 -2.21
CA HIS A 50 -3.44 4.68 -1.23
C HIS A 50 -3.07 4.12 0.16
N GLY A 51 -3.95 4.34 1.09
CA GLY A 51 -3.99 3.74 2.40
C GLY A 51 -5.38 3.93 3.00
N ASP A 52 -5.84 2.96 3.75
CA ASP A 52 -7.19 2.95 4.34
C ASP A 52 -7.49 4.17 5.21
N THR A 53 -6.46 4.77 5.84
CA THR A 53 -6.59 5.97 6.68
C THR A 53 -6.50 7.28 5.90
N TYR A 54 -6.15 7.26 4.60
CA TYR A 54 -5.92 8.49 3.85
C TYR A 54 -7.20 9.28 3.64
N GLY A 55 -7.08 10.62 3.72
CA GLY A 55 -8.22 11.50 3.60
C GLY A 55 -9.29 11.26 4.66
N ASP A 56 -8.87 10.96 5.90
CA ASP A 56 -9.80 10.62 6.98
C ASP A 56 -10.72 9.43 6.61
N TYR A 57 -10.13 8.37 6.05
CA TYR A 57 -10.81 7.16 5.57
C TYR A 57 -11.72 7.34 4.34
N THR A 58 -11.58 8.43 3.57
CA THR A 58 -12.45 8.72 2.42
C THR A 58 -11.75 8.69 1.07
N CYS A 59 -10.42 8.77 1.04
CA CYS A 59 -9.65 8.96 -0.20
C CYS A 59 -9.83 7.81 -1.19
N GLU A 60 -9.84 6.56 -0.72
CA GLU A 60 -10.07 5.38 -1.58
C GLU A 60 -11.45 5.41 -2.24
N GLU A 61 -12.51 5.79 -1.50
CA GLU A 61 -13.86 5.86 -2.04
C GLU A 61 -13.98 6.93 -3.13
N ILE A 62 -13.42 8.11 -2.88
CA ILE A 62 -13.42 9.20 -3.86
C ILE A 62 -12.66 8.80 -5.11
N PHE A 63 -11.47 8.18 -4.97
CA PHE A 63 -10.73 7.64 -6.10
C PHE A 63 -11.55 6.61 -6.86
N GLY A 64 -12.12 5.64 -6.18
CA GLY A 64 -12.91 4.56 -6.80
C GLY A 64 -14.14 5.06 -7.55
N ASN A 65 -14.83 6.08 -7.03
CA ASN A 65 -15.97 6.71 -7.72
C ASN A 65 -15.52 7.38 -9.04
N VAL A 66 -14.42 8.13 -8.99
CA VAL A 66 -13.84 8.77 -10.18
C VAL A 66 -13.34 7.72 -11.18
N PHE A 67 -12.58 6.73 -10.70
CA PHE A 67 -12.04 5.66 -11.52
C PHE A 67 -13.15 4.89 -12.26
N LYS A 68 -14.22 4.53 -11.56
CA LYS A 68 -15.35 3.80 -12.17
C LYS A 68 -16.02 4.57 -13.33
N ARG A 69 -16.12 5.89 -13.23
CA ARG A 69 -16.76 6.72 -14.28
C ARG A 69 -15.80 7.16 -15.39
N SER A 70 -14.49 7.08 -15.16
CA SER A 70 -13.48 7.58 -16.09
C SER A 70 -13.33 6.73 -17.36
N GLY A 71 -13.79 5.47 -17.36
CA GLY A 71 -13.58 4.51 -18.44
C GLY A 71 -12.14 4.00 -18.54
N ILE A 72 -11.27 4.35 -17.61
CA ILE A 72 -9.89 3.85 -17.54
C ILE A 72 -9.93 2.35 -17.28
N LYS A 73 -9.22 1.56 -18.10
CA LYS A 73 -9.12 0.12 -17.92
C LYS A 73 -8.34 -0.20 -16.65
N ARG A 74 -8.85 -1.13 -15.82
CA ARG A 74 -8.21 -1.52 -14.55
C ARG A 74 -6.76 -2.00 -14.74
N GLU A 75 -6.50 -2.72 -15.82
CA GLU A 75 -5.18 -3.29 -16.14
C GLU A 75 -4.16 -2.23 -16.59
N SER A 76 -4.61 -1.01 -16.90
CA SER A 76 -3.71 0.07 -17.30
C SER A 76 -3.09 0.82 -16.13
N ILE A 77 -3.60 0.60 -14.92
CA ILE A 77 -3.10 1.23 -13.69
C ILE A 77 -2.63 0.19 -12.69
N VAL A 78 -1.76 0.61 -11.78
CA VAL A 78 -1.28 -0.18 -10.64
C VAL A 78 -1.73 0.49 -9.36
N LEU A 79 -2.46 -0.24 -8.52
CA LEU A 79 -2.99 0.25 -7.26
C LEU A 79 -2.24 -0.36 -6.08
N PHE A 80 -1.67 0.51 -5.26
CA PHE A 80 -1.14 0.19 -3.95
C PHE A 80 -2.15 0.68 -2.90
N THR A 81 -2.37 -0.13 -1.88
CA THR A 81 -3.02 0.34 -0.66
C THR A 81 -2.46 -0.39 0.56
N LYS A 82 -2.78 0.09 1.73
CA LYS A 82 -2.16 -0.37 2.97
C LYS A 82 -3.11 -0.30 4.16
N CYS A 83 -2.88 -1.18 5.14
CA CYS A 83 -3.51 -1.14 6.45
C CYS A 83 -2.49 -1.34 7.57
N GLY A 84 -2.94 -1.34 8.80
CA GLY A 84 -2.16 -1.64 10.00
C GLY A 84 -2.03 -0.48 10.97
N ILE A 85 -2.29 0.75 10.54
CA ILE A 85 -2.37 1.92 11.43
C ILE A 85 -3.84 2.31 11.60
N ASN A 86 -4.30 2.33 12.83
CA ASN A 86 -5.62 2.81 13.19
C ASN A 86 -5.51 4.20 13.82
N ILE A 87 -6.27 5.16 13.27
CA ILE A 87 -6.27 6.56 13.70
C ILE A 87 -7.64 6.90 14.27
N PRO A 88 -7.74 7.57 15.44
CA PRO A 88 -9.00 8.05 15.97
C PRO A 88 -9.70 8.97 14.97
N HIS A 89 -10.95 8.65 14.66
CA HIS A 89 -11.78 9.45 13.77
C HIS A 89 -13.27 9.28 14.12
N SER A 90 -14.11 10.27 13.85
CA SER A 90 -15.55 10.22 14.12
C SER A 90 -16.26 9.07 13.41
N ALA A 91 -15.80 8.68 12.22
CA ALA A 91 -16.30 7.51 11.48
C ALA A 91 -15.79 6.16 12.05
N ARG A 92 -14.91 6.19 13.04
CA ARG A 92 -14.31 5.01 13.72
C ARG A 92 -14.34 5.21 15.23
N PRO A 93 -15.53 5.26 15.86
CA PRO A 93 -15.69 5.63 17.26
C PRO A 93 -14.98 4.68 18.24
N ASP A 94 -14.71 3.45 17.82
CA ASP A 94 -14.00 2.45 18.62
C ASP A 94 -12.48 2.73 18.70
N TYR A 95 -11.94 3.53 17.78
CA TYR A 95 -10.52 3.88 17.78
C TYR A 95 -10.26 5.11 18.64
N ARG A 96 -9.99 4.88 19.95
CA ARG A 96 -9.79 5.96 20.93
C ARG A 96 -8.38 6.55 20.90
N VAL A 97 -7.41 5.76 20.47
CA VAL A 97 -5.98 6.13 20.37
C VAL A 97 -5.40 5.60 19.07
N LYS A 98 -4.36 6.25 18.56
CA LYS A 98 -3.60 5.69 17.45
C LYS A 98 -2.95 4.39 17.91
N HIS A 99 -3.17 3.31 17.19
CA HIS A 99 -2.60 2.00 17.46
C HIS A 99 -2.31 1.24 16.18
N TYR A 100 -1.58 0.14 16.30
CA TYR A 100 -1.28 -0.76 15.20
C TYR A 100 -2.09 -2.04 15.37
N ASP A 101 -2.54 -2.61 14.26
CA ASP A 101 -3.27 -3.88 14.24
C ASP A 101 -2.98 -4.61 12.93
N THR A 102 -2.27 -5.73 13.01
CA THR A 102 -1.98 -6.63 11.88
C THR A 102 -2.60 -8.01 12.11
N SER A 103 -3.70 -8.07 12.87
CA SER A 103 -4.48 -9.29 13.06
C SER A 103 -5.16 -9.72 11.75
N ARG A 104 -5.51 -11.00 11.68
CA ARG A 104 -6.28 -11.57 10.56
C ARG A 104 -7.55 -10.78 10.30
N GLU A 105 -8.30 -10.47 11.34
CA GLU A 105 -9.58 -9.79 11.23
C GLU A 105 -9.38 -8.40 10.62
N HIS A 106 -8.45 -7.63 11.16
CA HIS A 106 -8.18 -6.27 10.67
C HIS A 106 -7.69 -6.28 9.22
N ILE A 107 -6.71 -7.11 8.88
CA ILE A 107 -6.18 -7.22 7.52
C ILE A 107 -7.28 -7.61 6.53
N THR A 108 -8.07 -8.63 6.86
CA THR A 108 -9.15 -9.11 5.97
C THR A 108 -10.19 -8.01 5.76
N ASN A 109 -10.66 -7.38 6.82
CA ASN A 109 -11.65 -6.31 6.74
C ASN A 109 -11.12 -5.10 5.97
N SER A 110 -9.85 -4.73 6.16
CA SER A 110 -9.23 -3.63 5.44
C SER A 110 -9.15 -3.90 3.93
N VAL A 111 -8.70 -5.09 3.52
CA VAL A 111 -8.68 -5.48 2.09
C VAL A 111 -10.07 -5.44 1.49
N GLU A 112 -11.08 -6.01 2.15
CA GLU A 112 -12.46 -5.99 1.65
C GLU A 112 -13.03 -4.58 1.52
N ASN A 113 -12.71 -3.71 2.48
CA ASN A 113 -13.12 -2.31 2.44
C ASN A 113 -12.40 -1.56 1.31
N SER A 114 -11.09 -1.75 1.17
CA SER A 114 -10.31 -1.12 0.10
C SER A 114 -10.78 -1.55 -1.30
N LEU A 115 -11.08 -2.83 -1.51
CA LEU A 115 -11.64 -3.32 -2.78
C LEU A 115 -12.98 -2.66 -3.10
N ARG A 116 -13.86 -2.54 -2.10
CA ARG A 116 -15.16 -1.89 -2.24
C ARG A 116 -15.02 -0.41 -2.52
N ASN A 117 -14.16 0.28 -1.77
CA ASN A 117 -13.93 1.71 -1.90
C ASN A 117 -13.28 2.06 -3.24
N LEU A 118 -12.21 1.35 -3.62
CA LEU A 118 -11.49 1.54 -4.88
C LEU A 118 -12.28 1.06 -6.12
N ARG A 119 -13.44 0.41 -5.94
CA ARG A 119 -14.29 -0.13 -7.01
C ARG A 119 -13.52 -1.11 -7.92
N THR A 120 -12.77 -2.01 -7.33
CA THR A 120 -11.93 -2.99 -8.02
C THR A 120 -12.01 -4.36 -7.38
N ASP A 121 -11.74 -5.40 -8.16
CA ASP A 121 -11.78 -6.78 -7.68
C ASP A 121 -10.41 -7.24 -7.15
N TYR A 122 -9.36 -6.49 -7.40
CA TYR A 122 -8.01 -6.81 -6.91
C TYR A 122 -7.15 -5.56 -6.64
N ILE A 123 -6.20 -5.72 -5.72
CA ILE A 123 -5.15 -4.77 -5.39
C ILE A 123 -3.83 -5.31 -5.95
N ASP A 124 -3.05 -4.49 -6.66
CA ASP A 124 -1.77 -4.93 -7.24
C ASP A 124 -0.71 -5.18 -6.18
N VAL A 125 -0.59 -4.28 -5.20
CA VAL A 125 0.30 -4.45 -4.05
C VAL A 125 -0.41 -4.01 -2.78
N PHE A 126 -0.58 -4.92 -1.86
CA PHE A 126 -1.12 -4.63 -0.52
C PHE A 126 0.02 -4.54 0.48
N LEU A 127 0.06 -3.47 1.27
CA LEU A 127 1.17 -3.14 2.15
C LEU A 127 0.74 -3.23 3.63
N LEU A 128 1.54 -3.90 4.45
CA LEU A 128 1.44 -3.74 5.91
C LEU A 128 2.12 -2.44 6.33
N ASN A 129 1.35 -1.51 6.86
CA ASN A 129 1.83 -0.19 7.28
C ASN A 129 2.31 -0.22 8.71
N GLN A 130 3.58 -0.56 8.88
CA GLN A 130 4.26 -0.89 10.12
C GLN A 130 3.79 -2.21 10.74
N LEU A 131 4.69 -2.82 11.47
CA LEU A 131 4.41 -4.05 12.21
C LEU A 131 3.83 -3.70 13.58
N ASP A 132 2.72 -4.35 13.92
CA ASP A 132 2.28 -4.39 15.32
C ASP A 132 3.22 -5.31 16.11
N PRO A 133 3.94 -4.79 17.13
CA PRO A 133 4.86 -5.61 17.92
C PRO A 133 4.21 -6.76 18.68
N LEU A 134 2.88 -6.72 18.87
CA LEU A 134 2.10 -7.73 19.57
C LEU A 134 1.41 -8.72 18.65
N SER A 135 1.60 -8.57 17.31
CA SER A 135 0.94 -9.42 16.31
C SER A 135 1.45 -10.87 16.34
N ASN A 136 0.57 -11.79 15.99
CA ASN A 136 0.94 -13.14 15.64
C ASN A 136 1.35 -13.19 14.17
N LEU A 137 2.66 -13.20 13.91
CA LEU A 137 3.20 -13.14 12.54
C LEU A 137 2.84 -14.36 11.69
N GLU A 138 2.68 -15.53 12.27
CA GLU A 138 2.22 -16.71 11.55
C GLU A 138 0.79 -16.51 11.05
N GLU A 139 -0.10 -15.98 11.89
CA GLU A 139 -1.47 -15.67 11.50
C GLU A 139 -1.51 -14.55 10.43
N THR A 140 -0.69 -13.52 10.60
CA THR A 140 -0.54 -12.42 9.63
C THR A 140 -0.10 -12.97 8.27
N ALA A 141 0.95 -13.80 8.24
CA ALA A 141 1.47 -14.41 7.01
C ALA A 141 0.43 -15.28 6.31
N LEU A 142 -0.21 -16.19 7.04
CA LEU A 142 -1.28 -17.06 6.52
C LEU A 142 -2.46 -16.26 5.97
N THR A 143 -2.77 -15.10 6.57
CA THR A 143 -3.84 -14.23 6.10
C THR A 143 -3.49 -13.59 4.77
N LEU A 144 -2.27 -13.07 4.63
CA LEU A 144 -1.77 -12.47 3.38
C LEU A 144 -1.73 -13.51 2.24
N GLU A 145 -1.26 -14.73 2.53
CA GLU A 145 -1.25 -15.82 1.56
C GLU A 145 -2.67 -16.16 1.07
N LYS A 146 -3.64 -16.32 1.97
CA LYS A 146 -5.04 -16.58 1.61
C LYS A 146 -5.65 -15.46 0.76
N LEU A 147 -5.36 -14.22 1.07
CA LEU A 147 -5.82 -13.06 0.28
C LEU A 147 -5.21 -13.07 -1.12
N LYS A 148 -3.93 -13.46 -1.25
CA LYS A 148 -3.27 -13.63 -2.55
C LYS A 148 -3.85 -14.82 -3.32
N ASP A 149 -4.03 -15.96 -2.69
CA ASP A 149 -4.60 -17.17 -3.32
C ASP A 149 -6.02 -16.93 -3.82
N SER A 150 -6.81 -16.13 -3.09
CA SER A 150 -8.14 -15.71 -3.53
C SER A 150 -8.15 -14.68 -4.66
N GLY A 151 -6.98 -14.16 -5.05
CA GLY A 151 -6.81 -13.15 -6.09
C GLY A 151 -7.15 -11.72 -5.67
N LYS A 152 -7.55 -11.47 -4.42
CA LYS A 152 -7.89 -10.14 -3.90
C LYS A 152 -6.70 -9.19 -3.82
N ILE A 153 -5.53 -9.74 -3.51
CA ILE A 153 -4.26 -9.03 -3.62
C ILE A 153 -3.33 -9.81 -4.55
N LYS A 154 -2.54 -9.12 -5.36
CA LYS A 154 -1.59 -9.78 -6.27
C LYS A 154 -0.21 -9.94 -5.63
N ASN A 155 0.22 -8.95 -4.88
CA ASN A 155 1.53 -8.91 -4.23
C ASN A 155 1.42 -8.33 -2.83
N VAL A 156 2.41 -8.66 -1.99
CA VAL A 156 2.54 -8.19 -0.63
C VAL A 156 3.77 -7.30 -0.52
N GLY A 157 3.62 -6.17 0.16
CA GLY A 157 4.72 -5.29 0.54
C GLY A 157 4.60 -4.85 1.99
N VAL A 158 5.53 -4.04 2.44
CA VAL A 158 5.59 -3.50 3.80
C VAL A 158 5.95 -2.02 3.76
N VAL A 159 5.76 -1.31 4.87
CA VAL A 159 6.11 0.11 5.01
C VAL A 159 6.92 0.32 6.28
N ASN A 160 8.09 0.93 6.14
CA ASN A 160 9.00 1.25 7.24
C ASN A 160 9.41 0.05 8.11
N PHE A 161 9.46 -1.15 7.52
CA PHE A 161 10.00 -2.30 8.21
C PHE A 161 11.52 -2.21 8.28
N SER A 162 12.08 -2.46 9.46
CA SER A 162 13.51 -2.68 9.61
C SER A 162 13.93 -3.96 8.88
N VAL A 163 15.23 -4.13 8.63
CA VAL A 163 15.77 -5.36 8.03
C VAL A 163 15.33 -6.60 8.81
N PHE A 164 15.41 -6.56 10.13
CA PHE A 164 15.02 -7.69 10.98
C PHE A 164 13.50 -7.97 10.94
N GLN A 165 12.66 -6.95 10.92
CA GLN A 165 11.22 -7.13 10.78
C GLN A 165 10.85 -7.72 9.43
N HIS A 166 11.51 -7.27 8.35
CA HIS A 166 11.34 -7.83 7.01
C HIS A 166 11.73 -9.31 6.98
N GLN A 167 12.94 -9.64 7.47
CA GLN A 167 13.41 -11.03 7.54
C GLN A 167 12.49 -11.90 8.38
N LEU A 168 12.03 -11.39 9.52
CA LEU A 168 11.15 -12.13 10.42
C LEU A 168 9.81 -12.44 9.75
N LEU A 169 9.15 -11.45 9.14
CA LEU A 169 7.89 -11.71 8.41
C LEU A 169 8.12 -12.65 7.22
N SER A 170 9.22 -12.45 6.46
CA SER A 170 9.58 -13.30 5.34
C SER A 170 9.80 -14.77 5.74
N SER A 171 10.24 -15.05 6.97
CA SER A 171 10.42 -16.43 7.45
C SER A 171 9.11 -17.20 7.66
N TYR A 172 7.98 -16.49 7.80
CA TYR A 172 6.64 -17.08 7.89
C TYR A 172 5.91 -17.12 6.55
N LEU A 173 6.28 -16.26 5.60
CA LEU A 173 5.64 -16.15 4.29
C LEU A 173 6.26 -17.14 3.28
N ARG A 174 5.40 -17.80 2.50
CA ARG A 174 5.78 -18.62 1.32
C ARG A 174 5.83 -17.78 0.03
N ILE A 175 5.38 -16.54 0.10
CA ILE A 175 5.33 -15.59 -1.01
C ILE A 175 6.33 -14.46 -0.73
N PRO A 176 6.95 -13.88 -1.76
CA PRO A 176 7.90 -12.79 -1.57
C PRO A 176 7.21 -11.50 -1.13
N ILE A 177 7.92 -10.72 -0.30
CA ILE A 177 7.62 -9.32 -0.05
C ILE A 177 8.27 -8.52 -1.20
N VAL A 178 7.45 -7.91 -2.07
CA VAL A 178 7.95 -7.29 -3.29
C VAL A 178 8.47 -5.86 -3.11
N THR A 179 8.19 -5.23 -1.98
CA THR A 179 8.65 -3.85 -1.68
C THR A 179 8.62 -3.55 -0.18
N ASN A 180 9.51 -2.66 0.24
CA ASN A 180 9.42 -1.98 1.52
C ASN A 180 9.43 -0.46 1.24
N HIS A 181 8.30 0.21 1.44
CA HIS A 181 8.22 1.67 1.34
C HIS A 181 8.90 2.29 2.54
N ILE A 182 10.01 2.96 2.33
CA ILE A 182 10.78 3.62 3.40
C ILE A 182 10.60 5.14 3.34
N GLU A 183 10.52 5.76 4.50
CA GLU A 183 10.59 7.20 4.59
C GLU A 183 12.03 7.65 4.41
N LEU A 184 12.29 8.44 3.36
CA LEU A 184 13.60 9.03 3.08
C LEU A 184 13.42 10.50 2.70
N ASN A 185 14.06 11.38 3.47
CA ASN A 185 14.08 12.81 3.21
C ASN A 185 15.29 13.45 3.90
N LEU A 186 15.52 14.77 3.68
CA LEU A 186 16.66 15.47 4.25
C LEU A 186 16.72 15.50 5.79
N LEU A 187 15.59 15.28 6.47
CA LEU A 187 15.49 15.23 7.93
C LEU A 187 15.48 13.80 8.48
N ASN A 188 15.25 12.81 7.61
CA ASN A 188 15.27 11.39 7.96
C ASN A 188 16.09 10.61 6.94
N THR A 189 17.36 10.39 7.27
CA THR A 189 18.33 9.63 6.46
C THR A 189 18.64 8.27 7.08
N SER A 190 17.92 7.85 8.10
CA SER A 190 18.21 6.65 8.90
C SER A 190 18.27 5.36 8.07
N ALA A 191 17.60 5.31 6.93
CA ALA A 191 17.64 4.15 6.03
C ALA A 191 19.04 3.85 5.46
N PHE A 192 19.92 4.86 5.36
CA PHE A 192 21.32 4.66 4.97
C PHE A 192 22.17 4.09 6.10
N ASP A 193 21.84 4.41 7.36
CA ASP A 193 22.64 4.05 8.53
C ASP A 193 22.24 2.72 9.14
N ASN A 194 20.97 2.29 8.92
CA ASN A 194 20.39 1.10 9.54
C ASN A 194 20.40 -0.15 8.64
N GLY A 195 21.06 -0.07 7.48
CA GLY A 195 21.21 -1.17 6.54
C GLY A 195 19.99 -1.44 5.64
N GLN A 196 18.91 -0.65 5.72
CA GLN A 196 17.73 -0.87 4.86
C GLN A 196 18.06 -0.71 3.37
N VAL A 197 18.83 0.33 3.01
CA VAL A 197 19.22 0.57 1.62
C VAL A 197 20.13 -0.54 1.09
N ASP A 198 21.09 -1.01 1.91
CA ASP A 198 22.01 -2.09 1.50
C ASP A 198 21.27 -3.42 1.35
N TYR A 199 20.34 -3.71 2.26
CA TYR A 199 19.49 -4.90 2.20
C TYR A 199 18.59 -4.92 0.95
N ILE A 200 18.03 -3.78 0.57
CA ILE A 200 17.25 -3.63 -0.66
C ILE A 200 18.10 -3.93 -1.88
N LYS A 201 19.34 -3.40 -1.94
CA LYS A 201 20.26 -3.68 -3.05
C LYS A 201 20.57 -5.17 -3.20
N GLN A 202 20.86 -5.87 -2.11
CA GLN A 202 21.19 -7.30 -2.15
C GLN A 202 20.03 -8.19 -2.59
N ASN A 203 18.79 -7.82 -2.30
CA ASN A 203 17.62 -8.66 -2.55
C ASN A 203 16.75 -8.22 -3.73
N ILE A 204 17.03 -7.05 -4.34
CA ILE A 204 16.24 -6.51 -5.46
C ILE A 204 17.11 -6.23 -6.69
N CYS A 205 18.43 -6.10 -6.53
CA CYS A 205 19.32 -5.65 -7.59
C CYS A 205 20.35 -6.72 -8.05
N ASP A 206 20.21 -7.96 -7.67
CA ASP A 206 21.15 -9.03 -8.06
C ASP A 206 20.83 -9.64 -9.44
N HIS A 207 20.25 -8.85 -10.36
CA HIS A 207 20.11 -9.27 -11.76
C HIS A 207 20.19 -8.10 -12.75
#